data_2230039a3459671d11a5a51f991ae99f
#
_entry.id   2230039a3459671d11a5a51f991ae99f
#
_cell.length_a   1.000
_cell.length_b   1.000
_cell.length_c   1.000
_cell.angle_alpha   90.00
_cell.angle_beta   90.00
_cell.angle_gamma   90.00
#
_symmetry.space_group_name_H-M   'P 1'
#
loop_
_entity.id
_entity.type
_entity.pdbx_description
1 polymer ?
#
loop_
_entity_poly.entity_id
_entity_poly.type
_entity_poly.pdbx_seq_one_letter_code
_entity_poly.pdbx_strand_id
1 'polypeptide(L)'
;MHNARIDSTQDLEGHTVVSACFDLGEEEVAAAVHALQAIGAERYRSADLSADEVLQMRELTAVADELTEPGAGMRTVVLSPARLATFRHAVEHFVETRTYAEWLREDDREPLELLRAMGPALELLCEEAIRAALTPQDRRAGRAH
;
A
#
# COMPACT_ATOMS: atom_id res chain seq x y z
N MET A 1 -6.81 5.13 -8.98
CA MET A 1 -6.95 3.74 -8.44
C MET A 1 -8.32 3.23 -8.81
N HIS A 2 -8.37 2.09 -9.48
CA HIS A 2 -9.59 1.52 -10.05
C HIS A 2 -9.76 0.06 -9.62
N ASN A 3 -11.01 -0.40 -9.64
CA ASN A 3 -11.36 -1.81 -9.37
C ASN A 3 -10.80 -2.33 -8.05
N ALA A 4 -10.77 -1.51 -7.02
CA ALA A 4 -10.29 -1.90 -5.70
C ALA A 4 -11.24 -2.92 -5.07
N ARG A 5 -10.70 -4.05 -4.62
CA ARG A 5 -11.46 -5.13 -4.00
C ARG A 5 -10.61 -5.94 -3.04
N ILE A 6 -11.27 -6.62 -2.15
CA ILE A 6 -10.63 -7.60 -1.27
C ILE A 6 -10.98 -8.99 -1.75
N ASP A 7 -9.96 -9.80 -2.02
CA ASP A 7 -10.10 -11.21 -2.38
C ASP A 7 -9.72 -12.08 -1.18
N SER A 8 -10.51 -13.11 -0.94
CA SER A 8 -10.24 -14.11 0.09
C SER A 8 -10.09 -15.47 -0.58
N THR A 9 -8.95 -16.12 -0.35
CA THR A 9 -8.66 -17.46 -0.86
C THR A 9 -8.25 -18.35 0.30
N GLN A 10 -8.27 -19.66 0.08
CA GLN A 10 -7.74 -20.62 1.07
C GLN A 10 -6.42 -21.20 0.56
N ASP A 11 -5.44 -21.29 1.46
CA ASP A 11 -4.19 -21.95 1.15
C ASP A 11 -4.35 -23.48 1.24
N LEU A 12 -3.24 -24.20 0.99
CA LEU A 12 -3.23 -25.67 1.02
C LEU A 12 -3.55 -26.26 2.40
N GLU A 13 -3.38 -25.48 3.44
CA GLU A 13 -3.67 -25.87 4.82
C GLU A 13 -5.08 -25.48 5.28
N GLY A 14 -5.85 -24.86 4.40
CA GLY A 14 -7.20 -24.41 4.69
C GLY A 14 -7.30 -23.07 5.40
N HIS A 15 -6.17 -22.35 5.55
CA HIS A 15 -6.19 -21.01 6.13
C HIS A 15 -6.70 -19.98 5.12
N THR A 16 -7.51 -19.05 5.60
CA THR A 16 -7.98 -17.95 4.76
C THR A 16 -6.87 -16.94 4.53
N VAL A 17 -6.57 -16.69 3.26
CA VAL A 17 -5.61 -15.67 2.84
C VAL A 17 -6.38 -14.49 2.24
N VAL A 18 -6.19 -13.32 2.81
CA VAL A 18 -6.83 -12.07 2.37
C VAL A 18 -5.83 -11.28 1.54
N SER A 19 -6.26 -10.79 0.40
CA SER A 19 -5.45 -9.93 -0.47
C SER A 19 -6.25 -8.73 -0.92
N ALA A 20 -5.59 -7.58 -1.02
CA ALA A 20 -6.16 -6.40 -1.64
C ALA A 20 -5.71 -6.33 -3.10
N CYS A 21 -6.66 -6.12 -3.99
CA CYS A 21 -6.39 -6.02 -5.43
C CYS A 21 -6.91 -4.68 -5.93
N PHE A 22 -6.12 -4.00 -6.73
CA PHE A 22 -6.53 -2.74 -7.36
C PHE A 22 -5.71 -2.45 -8.60
N ASP A 23 -6.25 -1.64 -9.48
CA ASP A 23 -5.58 -1.24 -10.71
C ASP A 23 -5.06 0.19 -10.58
N LEU A 24 -3.82 0.40 -11.01
CA LEU A 24 -3.18 1.71 -11.08
C LEU A 24 -2.83 2.03 -12.53
N GLY A 25 -3.12 3.25 -12.95
CA GLY A 25 -2.64 3.79 -14.21
C GLY A 25 -1.13 4.05 -14.15
N GLU A 26 -0.51 4.26 -15.31
CA GLU A 26 0.94 4.47 -15.42
C GLU A 26 1.42 5.65 -14.54
N GLU A 27 0.69 6.76 -14.55
CA GLU A 27 1.03 7.94 -13.75
C GLU A 27 0.87 7.67 -12.26
N GLU A 28 -0.14 6.91 -11.87
CA GLU A 28 -0.37 6.52 -10.48
C GLU A 28 0.74 5.59 -9.98
N VAL A 29 1.19 4.66 -10.81
CA VAL A 29 2.34 3.78 -10.48
C VAL A 29 3.59 4.61 -10.26
N ALA A 30 3.89 5.54 -11.16
CA ALA A 30 5.05 6.41 -11.03
C ALA A 30 4.99 7.25 -9.75
N ALA A 31 3.83 7.80 -9.42
CA ALA A 31 3.63 8.58 -8.20
C ALA A 31 3.82 7.72 -6.94
N ALA A 32 3.27 6.51 -6.94
CA ALA A 32 3.41 5.58 -5.81
C ALA A 32 4.87 5.17 -5.59
N VAL A 33 5.59 4.83 -6.66
CA VAL A 33 7.03 4.48 -6.59
C VAL A 33 7.84 5.66 -6.07
N HIS A 34 7.54 6.86 -6.55
CA HIS A 34 8.21 8.08 -6.10
C HIS A 34 8.05 8.28 -4.59
N ALA A 35 6.85 8.11 -4.06
CA ALA A 35 6.57 8.24 -2.64
C ALA A 35 7.30 7.17 -1.81
N LEU A 36 7.27 5.91 -2.25
CA LEU A 36 7.94 4.82 -1.56
C LEU A 36 9.45 5.03 -1.50
N GLN A 37 10.04 5.48 -2.59
CA GLN A 37 11.47 5.77 -2.65
C GLN A 37 11.85 6.97 -1.76
N ALA A 38 11.04 8.02 -1.75
CA ALA A 38 11.28 9.20 -0.92
C ALA A 38 11.23 8.85 0.57
N ILE A 39 10.24 8.08 0.99
CA ILE A 39 10.11 7.64 2.39
C ILE A 39 11.27 6.71 2.77
N GLY A 40 11.64 5.78 1.90
CA GLY A 40 12.77 4.89 2.10
C GLY A 40 14.07 5.68 2.28
N ALA A 41 14.33 6.66 1.44
CA ALA A 41 15.52 7.51 1.52
C ALA A 41 15.58 8.32 2.82
N GLU A 42 14.44 8.87 3.26
CA GLU A 42 14.36 9.62 4.52
C GLU A 42 14.71 8.73 5.73
N ARG A 43 14.20 7.50 5.75
CA ARG A 43 14.49 6.55 6.83
C ARG A 43 15.93 6.05 6.82
N TYR A 44 16.53 5.90 5.63
CA TYR A 44 17.93 5.48 5.51
C TYR A 44 18.92 6.48 6.09
N ARG A 45 18.54 7.72 6.21
CA ARG A 45 19.37 8.77 6.83
C ARG A 45 19.41 8.70 8.35
N SER A 46 18.53 7.93 8.96
CA SER A 46 18.53 7.70 10.39
C SER A 46 19.61 6.67 10.73
N ALA A 47 20.59 7.06 11.55
CA ALA A 47 21.73 6.22 11.88
C ALA A 47 21.41 5.04 12.80
N ASP A 48 20.27 5.11 13.51
CA ASP A 48 19.86 4.12 14.51
C ASP A 48 18.51 3.49 14.13
N LEU A 49 18.55 2.51 13.19
CA LEU A 49 17.36 1.77 12.81
C LEU A 49 17.11 0.63 13.78
N SER A 50 15.92 0.60 14.38
CA SER A 50 15.46 -0.54 15.17
C SER A 50 15.16 -1.74 14.24
N ALA A 51 15.04 -2.94 14.83
CA ALA A 51 14.67 -4.14 14.07
C ALA A 51 13.32 -3.98 13.35
N ASP A 52 12.36 -3.32 14.01
CA ASP A 52 11.04 -3.05 13.42
C ASP A 52 11.14 -2.09 12.22
N GLU A 53 11.99 -1.08 12.28
CA GLU A 53 12.21 -0.15 11.18
C GLU A 53 12.86 -0.83 9.99
N VAL A 54 13.80 -1.76 10.23
CA VAL A 54 14.40 -2.57 9.16
C VAL A 54 13.36 -3.42 8.46
N LEU A 55 12.43 -4.04 9.21
CA LEU A 55 11.33 -4.81 8.65
C LEU A 55 10.40 -3.94 7.82
N GLN A 56 10.06 -2.75 8.31
CA GLN A 56 9.25 -1.79 7.56
C GLN A 56 9.92 -1.39 6.25
N MET A 57 11.22 -1.19 6.25
CA MET A 57 11.97 -0.85 5.04
C MET A 57 11.96 -1.99 4.02
N ARG A 58 12.05 -3.25 4.49
CA ARG A 58 11.93 -4.41 3.62
C ARG A 58 10.55 -4.47 2.96
N GLU A 59 9.50 -4.20 3.73
CA GLU A 59 8.14 -4.15 3.20
C GLU A 59 7.96 -3.02 2.19
N LEU A 60 8.50 -1.83 2.44
CA LEU A 60 8.50 -0.73 1.50
C LEU A 60 9.19 -1.10 0.18
N THR A 61 10.35 -1.73 0.27
CA THR A 61 11.10 -2.19 -0.89
C THR A 61 10.31 -3.25 -1.67
N ALA A 62 9.68 -4.20 -0.97
CA ALA A 62 8.86 -5.23 -1.59
C ALA A 62 7.67 -4.64 -2.36
N VAL A 63 6.99 -3.66 -1.79
CA VAL A 63 5.89 -2.96 -2.46
C VAL A 63 6.39 -2.20 -3.68
N ALA A 64 7.52 -1.49 -3.56
CA ALA A 64 8.11 -0.77 -4.67
C ALA A 64 8.50 -1.71 -5.82
N ASP A 65 9.10 -2.85 -5.51
CA ASP A 65 9.48 -3.86 -6.49
C ASP A 65 8.25 -4.43 -7.21
N GLU A 66 7.18 -4.69 -6.49
CA GLU A 66 5.90 -5.13 -7.05
C GLU A 66 5.36 -4.12 -8.07
N LEU A 67 5.46 -2.83 -7.77
CA LEU A 67 4.99 -1.76 -8.64
C LEU A 67 5.90 -1.49 -9.83
N THR A 68 7.19 -1.80 -9.72
CA THR A 68 8.18 -1.51 -10.78
C THR A 68 8.36 -2.65 -11.79
N GLU A 69 7.68 -3.76 -11.62
CA GLU A 69 7.73 -4.84 -12.63
C GLU A 69 7.38 -4.33 -14.02
N PRO A 70 8.10 -4.76 -15.08
CA PRO A 70 7.87 -4.24 -16.41
C PRO A 70 6.48 -4.56 -16.94
N GLY A 71 5.80 -3.53 -17.40
CA GLY A 71 4.47 -3.61 -18.01
C GLY A 71 4.04 -2.23 -18.45
N ALA A 72 3.44 -2.11 -19.61
CA ALA A 72 2.90 -0.86 -20.11
C ALA A 72 1.42 -0.74 -19.78
N GLY A 73 1.00 0.48 -19.43
CA GLY A 73 -0.40 0.79 -19.19
C GLY A 73 -0.87 0.53 -17.75
N MET A 74 -2.14 0.16 -17.63
CA MET A 74 -2.76 -0.08 -16.31
C MET A 74 -2.21 -1.36 -15.69
N ARG A 75 -1.84 -1.29 -14.43
CA ARG A 75 -1.26 -2.41 -13.71
C ARG A 75 -2.17 -2.85 -12.58
N THR A 76 -2.39 -4.17 -12.47
CA THR A 76 -3.08 -4.76 -11.33
C THR A 76 -2.08 -5.06 -10.23
N VAL A 77 -2.33 -4.50 -9.06
CA VAL A 77 -1.51 -4.67 -7.86
C VAL A 77 -2.23 -5.58 -6.89
N VAL A 78 -1.50 -6.56 -6.33
CA VAL A 78 -2.02 -7.49 -5.32
C VAL A 78 -1.14 -7.40 -4.09
N LEU A 79 -1.71 -6.98 -2.98
CA LEU A 79 -0.98 -6.77 -1.72
C LEU A 79 -1.63 -7.53 -0.57
N SER A 80 -0.80 -8.10 0.30
CA SER A 80 -1.27 -8.59 1.59
C SER A 80 -1.78 -7.43 2.45
N PRO A 81 -2.61 -7.67 3.48
CA PRO A 81 -3.05 -6.60 4.38
C PRO A 81 -1.89 -5.82 5.01
N ALA A 82 -0.81 -6.50 5.38
CA ALA A 82 0.38 -5.87 5.95
C ALA A 82 1.06 -4.93 4.96
N ARG A 83 1.24 -5.38 3.70
CA ARG A 83 1.84 -4.56 2.64
C ARG A 83 0.93 -3.42 2.23
N LEU A 84 -0.37 -3.64 2.22
CA LEU A 84 -1.35 -2.58 1.97
C LEU A 84 -1.25 -1.48 3.03
N ALA A 85 -1.14 -1.85 4.29
CA ALA A 85 -0.97 -0.90 5.39
C ALA A 85 0.33 -0.10 5.25
N THR A 86 1.42 -0.76 4.86
CA THR A 86 2.71 -0.12 4.58
C THR A 86 2.59 0.87 3.42
N PHE A 87 1.93 0.47 2.35
CA PHE A 87 1.70 1.31 1.18
C PHE A 87 0.88 2.55 1.55
N ARG A 88 -0.24 2.35 2.24
CA ARG A 88 -1.08 3.44 2.74
C ARG A 88 -0.29 4.41 3.61
N HIS A 89 0.48 3.88 4.55
CA HIS A 89 1.30 4.70 5.46
C HIS A 89 2.29 5.56 4.69
N ALA A 90 2.96 4.99 3.68
CA ALA A 90 3.91 5.73 2.85
C ALA A 90 3.22 6.84 2.06
N VAL A 91 2.06 6.55 1.47
CA VAL A 91 1.27 7.54 0.73
C VAL A 91 0.83 8.68 1.65
N GLU A 92 0.26 8.36 2.81
CA GLU A 92 -0.20 9.35 3.78
C GLU A 92 0.94 10.22 4.29
N HIS A 93 2.07 9.61 4.63
CA HIS A 93 3.24 10.33 5.11
C HIS A 93 3.80 11.28 4.05
N PHE A 94 3.90 10.80 2.81
CA PHE A 94 4.33 11.64 1.69
C PHE A 94 3.39 12.84 1.50
N VAL A 95 2.09 12.60 1.44
CA VAL A 95 1.08 13.66 1.27
C VAL A 95 1.14 14.66 2.42
N GLU A 96 1.20 14.17 3.67
CA GLU A 96 1.25 15.02 4.86
C GLU A 96 2.50 15.90 4.87
N THR A 97 3.67 15.32 4.68
CA THR A 97 4.93 16.07 4.73
C THR A 97 5.06 17.08 3.60
N ARG A 98 4.57 16.77 2.39
CA ARG A 98 4.66 17.68 1.24
C ARG A 98 3.57 18.73 1.25
N THR A 99 2.39 18.44 1.80
CA THR A 99 1.31 19.44 1.92
C THR A 99 1.71 20.61 2.83
N TYR A 100 2.43 20.31 3.90
CA TYR A 100 2.86 21.33 4.87
C TYR A 100 4.30 21.79 4.68
N ALA A 101 4.96 21.34 3.62
CA ALA A 101 6.32 21.77 3.32
C ALA A 101 6.35 23.24 2.92
N GLU A 102 7.27 23.99 3.50
CA GLU A 102 7.48 25.40 3.17
C GLU A 102 7.93 25.57 1.71
N TRP A 103 8.71 24.61 1.23
CA TRP A 103 9.18 24.56 -0.16
C TRP A 103 8.86 23.20 -0.75
N LEU A 104 7.94 23.19 -1.71
CA LEU A 104 7.60 21.98 -2.44
C LEU A 104 8.52 21.84 -3.66
N ARG A 105 9.23 20.71 -3.74
CA ARG A 105 10.05 20.39 -4.90
C ARG A 105 9.15 20.18 -6.11
N GLU A 106 9.61 20.64 -7.27
CA GLU A 106 8.85 20.52 -8.50
C GLU A 106 8.52 19.05 -8.84
N ASP A 107 9.48 18.15 -8.58
CA ASP A 107 9.32 16.71 -8.78
C ASP A 107 8.22 16.08 -7.91
N ASP A 108 7.86 16.73 -6.80
CA ASP A 108 6.86 16.21 -5.87
C ASP A 108 5.44 16.71 -6.18
N ARG A 109 5.26 17.69 -7.06
CA ARG A 109 3.94 18.30 -7.33
C ARG A 109 2.94 17.33 -7.93
N GLU A 110 3.29 16.71 -9.04
CA GLU A 110 2.41 15.77 -9.71
C GLU A 110 2.13 14.53 -8.86
N PRO A 111 3.16 13.87 -8.28
CA PRO A 111 2.93 12.77 -7.35
C PRO A 111 2.04 13.16 -6.18
N LEU A 112 2.22 14.33 -5.60
CA LEU A 112 1.43 14.80 -4.47
C LEU A 112 -0.07 14.87 -4.81
N GLU A 113 -0.42 15.41 -5.95
CA GLU A 113 -1.82 15.52 -6.38
C GLU A 113 -2.45 14.16 -6.64
N LEU A 114 -1.73 13.27 -7.35
CA LEU A 114 -2.20 11.92 -7.64
C LEU A 114 -2.39 11.10 -6.37
N LEU A 115 -1.45 11.16 -5.45
CA LEU A 115 -1.51 10.40 -4.19
C LEU A 115 -2.57 10.95 -3.24
N ARG A 116 -2.76 12.26 -3.23
CA ARG A 116 -3.84 12.88 -2.46
C ARG A 116 -5.20 12.38 -2.93
N ALA A 117 -5.38 12.24 -4.24
CA ALA A 117 -6.62 11.72 -4.82
C ALA A 117 -6.84 10.23 -4.51
N MET A 118 -5.76 9.45 -4.31
CA MET A 118 -5.84 8.04 -3.97
C MET A 118 -6.15 7.78 -2.48
N GLY A 119 -5.88 8.73 -1.62
CA GLY A 119 -5.97 8.57 -0.16
C GLY A 119 -7.29 7.97 0.33
N PRO A 120 -8.45 8.53 -0.02
CA PRO A 120 -9.75 8.01 0.43
C PRO A 120 -10.01 6.56 0.00
N ALA A 121 -9.66 6.20 -1.22
CA ALA A 121 -9.83 4.84 -1.72
C ALA A 121 -8.90 3.84 -1.00
N LEU A 122 -7.67 4.23 -0.71
CA LEU A 122 -6.74 3.41 0.08
C LEU A 122 -7.23 3.21 1.51
N GLU A 123 -7.78 4.24 2.13
CA GLU A 123 -8.34 4.16 3.47
C GLU A 123 -9.48 3.15 3.53
N LEU A 124 -10.43 3.22 2.61
CA LEU A 124 -11.54 2.27 2.51
C LEU A 124 -11.05 0.85 2.27
N LEU A 125 -10.08 0.67 1.38
CA LEU A 125 -9.53 -0.64 1.07
C LEU A 125 -8.85 -1.27 2.29
N CYS A 126 -8.11 -0.48 3.06
CA CYS A 126 -7.49 -0.93 4.31
C CYS A 126 -8.53 -1.35 5.34
N GLU A 127 -9.61 -0.58 5.49
CA GLU A 127 -10.71 -0.93 6.40
C GLU A 127 -11.38 -2.24 6.00
N GLU A 128 -11.65 -2.43 4.71
CA GLU A 128 -12.21 -3.67 4.18
C GLU A 128 -11.29 -4.86 4.39
N ALA A 129 -9.99 -4.68 4.20
CA ALA A 129 -8.99 -5.73 4.43
C ALA A 129 -8.95 -6.15 5.90
N ILE A 130 -9.03 -5.21 6.82
CA ILE A 130 -9.06 -5.49 8.26
C ILE A 130 -10.33 -6.27 8.62
N ARG A 131 -11.47 -5.84 8.13
CA ARG A 131 -12.74 -6.57 8.36
C ARG A 131 -12.70 -8.00 7.83
N ALA A 132 -12.20 -8.18 6.62
CA ALA A 132 -12.06 -9.49 6.00
C ALA A 132 -11.12 -10.41 6.79
N ALA A 133 -10.05 -9.85 7.35
CA ALA A 133 -9.09 -10.61 8.16
C ALA A 133 -9.66 -11.01 9.53
N LEU A 134 -10.54 -10.18 10.09
CA LEU A 134 -11.14 -10.43 11.42
C LEU A 134 -12.38 -11.34 11.40
N THR A 135 -13.13 -11.36 10.30
CA THR A 135 -14.43 -12.04 10.22
C THR A 135 -14.46 -13.45 9.64
N PRO A 136 -13.41 -14.01 8.97
CA PRO A 136 -13.53 -15.32 8.33
C PRO A 136 -13.85 -16.48 9.27
N GLN A 137 -13.31 -16.47 10.49
CA GLN A 137 -13.56 -17.52 11.49
C GLN A 137 -14.98 -17.46 12.03
N ASP A 138 -15.51 -16.28 12.29
CA ASP A 138 -16.87 -16.07 12.76
C ASP A 138 -17.88 -16.51 11.70
N ARG A 139 -17.62 -16.28 10.43
CA ARG A 139 -18.47 -16.76 9.34
C ARG A 139 -18.50 -18.28 9.24
N ARG A 140 -17.37 -18.96 9.51
CA ARG A 140 -17.30 -20.42 9.55
C ARG A 140 -18.08 -20.98 10.73
N ALA A 141 -17.94 -20.39 11.91
CA ALA A 141 -18.68 -20.77 13.09
C ALA A 141 -20.20 -20.60 12.86
N GLY A 142 -20.62 -19.52 12.22
CA GLY A 142 -22.01 -19.27 11.86
C GLY A 142 -22.57 -20.25 10.82
N ARG A 143 -21.72 -20.80 9.94
CA ARG A 143 -22.13 -21.78 8.92
C ARG A 143 -22.14 -23.20 9.40
N ALA A 144 -21.43 -23.51 10.46
CA ALA A 144 -21.40 -24.83 11.07
C ALA A 144 -22.70 -25.15 11.87
N HIS A 145 -23.51 -24.15 12.06
CA HIS A 145 -24.83 -24.28 12.68
C HIS A 145 -25.92 -24.26 11.61
#